data_217bfda3d2142043e721c122b11750d8
#
_entry.id   217bfda3d2142043e721c122b11750d8
#
_cell.length_a   1.000
_cell.length_b   1.000
_cell.length_c   1.000
_cell.angle_alpha   90.00
_cell.angle_beta   90.00
_cell.angle_gamma   90.00
#
_symmetry.space_group_name_H-M   'P 1'
#
loop_
_entity.id
_entity.type
_entity.pdbx_description
1 polymer ?
#
loop_
_entity_poly.entity_id
_entity_poly.type
_entity_poly.pdbx_seq_one_letter_code
_entity_poly.pdbx_strand_id
1 'polypeptide(L)'
;MKKIKVGVIFGGQSTEHDVSVVSGSSVIKNLSKEKYEIYPIYISEKGEWFHYIKPVQDIDIFEIGEQPKELEKISNEFETLKKQDIIFPVLHGLYGEDGTIQGLLELLKVPYVGCKVLASGICMDKVYAKMIFEKANINQAKAVVVNAKNGYTYVDEELNHISTTIEGICKIVNEKLKYPVFVKPSNSGSSVGVSKAENDEELKNSI
;
A
#
# COMPACT_ATOMS: atom_id res chain seq x y z
N MET A 1 -8.16 -11.33 -33.59
CA MET A 1 -8.57 -10.10 -32.87
C MET A 1 -7.32 -9.37 -32.44
N LYS A 2 -7.34 -8.03 -32.39
CA LYS A 2 -6.23 -7.25 -31.82
C LYS A 2 -6.14 -7.54 -30.32
N LYS A 3 -4.93 -7.85 -29.83
CA LYS A 3 -4.72 -8.06 -28.39
C LYS A 3 -4.87 -6.73 -27.62
N ILE A 4 -5.34 -6.81 -26.38
CA ILE A 4 -5.40 -5.68 -25.44
C ILE A 4 -3.99 -5.50 -24.84
N LYS A 5 -3.48 -4.27 -24.88
CA LYS A 5 -2.19 -3.93 -24.28
C LYS A 5 -2.34 -3.73 -22.78
N VAL A 6 -1.67 -4.57 -22.00
CA VAL A 6 -1.71 -4.54 -20.54
C VAL A 6 -0.35 -4.18 -19.98
N GLY A 7 -0.22 -3.01 -19.37
CA GLY A 7 0.96 -2.65 -18.58
C GLY A 7 0.86 -3.24 -17.18
N VAL A 8 1.73 -4.16 -16.81
CA VAL A 8 1.78 -4.71 -15.45
C VAL A 8 2.86 -3.99 -14.67
N ILE A 9 2.48 -3.20 -13.66
CA ILE A 9 3.41 -2.43 -12.83
C ILE A 9 3.67 -3.21 -11.54
N PHE A 10 4.95 -3.42 -11.20
CA PHE A 10 5.38 -4.17 -10.01
C PHE A 10 6.71 -3.64 -9.44
N GLY A 11 7.07 -4.10 -8.23
CA GLY A 11 8.19 -3.56 -7.45
C GLY A 11 7.74 -2.39 -6.56
N GLY A 12 8.33 -1.22 -6.72
CA GLY A 12 7.96 0.02 -6.01
C GLY A 12 8.87 0.34 -4.82
N GLN A 13 8.64 1.50 -4.20
CA GLN A 13 9.49 2.06 -3.13
C GLN A 13 9.04 1.66 -1.71
N SER A 14 8.09 0.75 -1.59
CA SER A 14 7.59 0.32 -0.28
C SER A 14 8.45 -0.78 0.34
N THR A 15 8.25 -1.03 1.63
CA THR A 15 8.84 -2.18 2.33
C THR A 15 8.31 -3.53 1.83
N GLU A 16 7.29 -3.52 0.98
CA GLU A 16 6.67 -4.69 0.35
C GLU A 16 7.14 -4.89 -1.10
N HIS A 17 8.27 -4.25 -1.48
CA HIS A 17 8.86 -4.33 -2.83
C HIS A 17 9.00 -5.77 -3.33
N ASP A 18 9.65 -6.64 -2.57
CA ASP A 18 9.89 -8.03 -2.96
C ASP A 18 8.59 -8.82 -3.12
N VAL A 19 7.60 -8.56 -2.26
CA VAL A 19 6.26 -9.18 -2.40
C VAL A 19 5.61 -8.75 -3.71
N SER A 20 5.77 -7.49 -4.09
CA SER A 20 5.27 -6.96 -5.36
C SER A 20 5.99 -7.58 -6.56
N VAL A 21 7.29 -7.84 -6.47
CA VAL A 21 8.05 -8.52 -7.53
C VAL A 21 7.54 -9.95 -7.75
N VAL A 22 7.32 -10.71 -6.68
CA VAL A 22 6.73 -12.06 -6.75
C VAL A 22 5.31 -12.01 -7.32
N SER A 23 4.46 -11.14 -6.82
CA SER A 23 3.06 -11.00 -7.27
C SER A 23 2.99 -10.55 -8.73
N GLY A 24 3.82 -9.58 -9.13
CA GLY A 24 3.87 -9.07 -10.49
C GLY A 24 4.29 -10.13 -11.50
N SER A 25 5.33 -10.89 -11.19
CA SER A 25 5.77 -12.01 -12.04
C SER A 25 4.70 -13.09 -12.15
N SER A 26 4.00 -13.39 -11.06
CA SER A 26 2.87 -14.33 -11.05
C SER A 26 1.73 -13.85 -11.95
N VAL A 27 1.35 -12.58 -11.88
CA VAL A 27 0.34 -11.98 -12.77
C VAL A 27 0.78 -12.07 -14.23
N ILE A 28 2.02 -11.67 -14.54
CA ILE A 28 2.59 -11.73 -15.90
C ILE A 28 2.54 -13.17 -16.43
N LYS A 29 2.95 -14.15 -15.63
CA LYS A 29 2.96 -15.56 -16.02
C LYS A 29 1.57 -16.11 -16.33
N ASN A 30 0.57 -15.72 -15.54
CA ASN A 30 -0.79 -16.28 -15.63
C ASN A 30 -1.75 -15.53 -16.56
N LEU A 31 -1.43 -14.30 -16.98
CA LEU A 31 -2.23 -13.59 -17.98
C LEU A 31 -2.19 -14.31 -19.34
N SER A 32 -3.37 -14.42 -19.98
CA SER A 32 -3.50 -15.06 -21.31
C SER A 32 -2.74 -14.29 -22.38
N LYS A 33 -1.68 -14.88 -22.92
CA LYS A 33 -0.86 -14.33 -24.02
C LYS A 33 -1.60 -14.34 -25.37
N GLU A 34 -2.72 -15.05 -25.46
CA GLU A 34 -3.58 -15.03 -26.65
C GLU A 34 -4.44 -13.76 -26.69
N LYS A 35 -4.93 -13.30 -25.52
CA LYS A 35 -5.81 -12.14 -25.37
C LYS A 35 -5.03 -10.84 -25.15
N TYR A 36 -3.90 -10.88 -24.47
CA TYR A 36 -3.16 -9.73 -24.00
C TYR A 36 -1.77 -9.62 -24.61
N GLU A 37 -1.38 -8.40 -24.94
CA GLU A 37 -0.02 -7.97 -25.19
C GLU A 37 0.50 -7.36 -23.88
N ILE A 38 1.34 -8.11 -23.16
CA ILE A 38 1.76 -7.75 -21.78
C ILE A 38 3.04 -6.94 -21.87
N TYR A 39 3.04 -5.78 -21.20
CA TYR A 39 4.18 -4.88 -21.06
C TYR A 39 4.59 -4.80 -19.59
N PRO A 40 5.62 -5.53 -19.14
CA PRO A 40 6.07 -5.52 -17.76
C PRO A 40 6.81 -4.23 -17.43
N ILE A 41 6.34 -3.52 -16.40
CA ILE A 41 6.92 -2.26 -15.89
C ILE A 41 7.40 -2.50 -14.48
N TYR A 42 8.71 -2.50 -14.29
CA TYR A 42 9.34 -2.65 -12.99
C TYR A 42 9.72 -1.31 -12.42
N ILE A 43 9.37 -1.06 -11.15
CA ILE A 43 9.80 0.11 -10.39
C ILE A 43 10.79 -0.37 -9.33
N SER A 44 12.01 0.16 -9.34
CA SER A 44 13.03 -0.17 -8.35
C SER A 44 12.70 0.41 -6.97
N GLU A 45 13.40 -0.05 -5.92
CA GLU A 45 13.31 0.53 -4.57
C GLU A 45 13.67 2.02 -4.52
N LYS A 46 14.43 2.51 -5.50
CA LYS A 46 14.77 3.95 -5.64
C LYS A 46 13.72 4.75 -6.40
N GLY A 47 12.66 4.10 -6.89
CA GLY A 47 11.61 4.74 -7.68
C GLY A 47 11.94 4.95 -9.15
N GLU A 48 12.98 4.29 -9.68
CA GLU A 48 13.30 4.33 -11.09
C GLU A 48 12.45 3.32 -11.86
N TRP A 49 11.97 3.72 -13.03
CA TRP A 49 11.07 2.94 -13.85
C TRP A 49 11.79 2.24 -14.99
N PHE A 50 11.53 0.95 -15.16
CA PHE A 50 12.16 0.11 -16.18
C PHE A 50 11.12 -0.73 -16.91
N HIS A 51 11.37 -0.97 -18.19
CA HIS A 51 10.76 -2.07 -18.93
C HIS A 51 11.56 -3.36 -18.66
N TYR A 52 10.90 -4.41 -18.19
CA TYR A 52 11.51 -5.72 -18.06
C TYR A 52 11.42 -6.42 -19.41
N ILE A 53 12.55 -6.49 -20.13
CA ILE A 53 12.60 -6.84 -21.55
C ILE A 53 12.69 -8.34 -21.83
N LYS A 54 12.80 -9.18 -20.80
CA LYS A 54 12.73 -10.64 -20.97
C LYS A 54 11.43 -11.04 -21.68
N PRO A 55 11.46 -11.95 -22.67
CA PRO A 55 10.24 -12.41 -23.33
C PRO A 55 9.21 -12.93 -22.33
N VAL A 56 7.98 -12.45 -22.42
CA VAL A 56 6.93 -12.67 -21.40
C VAL A 56 6.63 -14.16 -21.15
N GLN A 57 6.79 -15.02 -22.17
CA GLN A 57 6.63 -16.47 -22.05
C GLN A 57 7.75 -17.12 -21.22
N ASP A 58 8.91 -16.46 -21.10
CA ASP A 58 10.11 -16.98 -20.43
C ASP A 58 10.23 -16.40 -18.99
N ILE A 59 9.29 -15.55 -18.58
CA ILE A 59 9.25 -15.00 -17.23
C ILE A 59 8.71 -16.07 -16.28
N ASP A 60 9.53 -16.47 -15.30
CA ASP A 60 9.13 -17.31 -14.19
C ASP A 60 8.64 -16.46 -13.00
N ILE A 61 7.93 -17.10 -12.08
CA ILE A 61 7.56 -16.45 -10.82
C ILE A 61 8.83 -16.33 -9.99
N PHE A 62 9.13 -15.08 -9.56
CA PHE A 62 10.28 -14.80 -8.71
C PHE A 62 10.08 -15.36 -7.31
N GLU A 63 11.18 -15.71 -6.65
CA GLU A 63 11.22 -15.93 -5.20
C GLU A 63 11.46 -14.60 -4.46
N ILE A 64 11.15 -14.57 -3.16
CA ILE A 64 11.42 -13.39 -2.32
C ILE A 64 12.92 -13.07 -2.34
N GLY A 65 13.25 -11.82 -2.60
CA GLY A 65 14.63 -11.32 -2.75
C GLY A 65 15.20 -11.44 -4.16
N GLU A 66 14.52 -12.13 -5.08
CA GLU A 66 14.91 -12.09 -6.49
C GLU A 66 14.46 -10.78 -7.15
N GLN A 67 15.30 -10.28 -8.06
CA GLN A 67 15.06 -9.05 -8.80
C GLN A 67 15.19 -9.29 -10.31
N PRO A 68 14.38 -8.60 -11.15
CA PRO A 68 14.54 -8.68 -12.60
C PRO A 68 15.89 -8.11 -13.03
N LYS A 69 16.56 -8.77 -13.97
CA LYS A 69 17.92 -8.40 -14.41
C LYS A 69 17.96 -7.77 -15.80
N GLU A 70 17.04 -8.15 -16.67
CA GLU A 70 17.00 -7.69 -18.06
C GLU A 70 16.11 -6.42 -18.14
N LEU A 71 16.68 -5.27 -17.76
CA LEU A 71 15.97 -4.02 -17.58
C LEU A 71 16.42 -2.95 -18.58
N GLU A 72 15.47 -2.29 -19.23
CA GLU A 72 15.66 -1.09 -20.03
C GLU A 72 15.01 0.10 -19.33
N LYS A 73 15.77 1.17 -19.06
CA LYS A 73 15.26 2.35 -18.37
C LYS A 73 14.20 3.05 -19.21
N ILE A 74 13.04 3.32 -18.62
CA ILE A 74 11.97 4.10 -19.24
C ILE A 74 12.35 5.58 -19.18
N SER A 75 12.40 6.23 -20.34
CA SER A 75 12.76 7.64 -20.46
C SER A 75 11.58 8.60 -20.24
N ASN A 76 10.35 8.10 -20.41
CA ASN A 76 9.11 8.86 -20.21
C ASN A 76 7.99 7.91 -19.77
N GLU A 77 7.76 7.88 -18.47
CA GLU A 77 6.79 7.01 -17.81
C GLU A 77 5.36 7.31 -18.28
N PHE A 78 5.01 8.60 -18.42
CA PHE A 78 3.68 9.03 -18.80
C PHE A 78 3.31 8.58 -20.21
N GLU A 79 4.23 8.72 -21.16
CA GLU A 79 4.00 8.24 -22.52
C GLU A 79 3.99 6.72 -22.60
N THR A 80 4.77 6.04 -21.77
CA THR A 80 4.77 4.57 -21.68
C THR A 80 3.42 4.07 -21.16
N LEU A 81 2.88 4.68 -20.11
CA LEU A 81 1.57 4.33 -19.55
C LEU A 81 0.44 4.59 -20.54
N LYS A 82 0.44 5.73 -21.23
CA LYS A 82 -0.58 6.09 -22.24
C LYS A 82 -0.61 5.15 -23.46
N LYS A 83 0.47 4.42 -23.74
CA LYS A 83 0.51 3.44 -24.85
C LYS A 83 -0.22 2.15 -24.51
N GLN A 84 -0.60 1.93 -23.24
CA GLN A 84 -1.31 0.75 -22.79
C GLN A 84 -2.83 0.98 -22.88
N ASP A 85 -3.58 -0.06 -23.20
CA ASP A 85 -5.05 -0.02 -23.17
C ASP A 85 -5.58 -0.08 -21.73
N ILE A 86 -4.83 -0.75 -20.83
CA ILE A 86 -5.12 -0.86 -19.40
C ILE A 86 -3.83 -1.10 -18.61
N ILE A 87 -3.79 -0.58 -17.38
CA ILE A 87 -2.71 -0.83 -16.41
C ILE A 87 -3.21 -1.81 -15.35
N PHE A 88 -2.36 -2.77 -15.00
CA PHE A 88 -2.55 -3.65 -13.84
C PHE A 88 -1.48 -3.33 -12.79
N PRO A 89 -1.77 -2.45 -11.81
CA PRO A 89 -0.85 -2.19 -10.72
C PRO A 89 -0.81 -3.41 -9.79
N VAL A 90 0.35 -3.98 -9.60
CA VAL A 90 0.62 -5.09 -8.65
C VAL A 90 1.59 -4.60 -7.57
N LEU A 91 1.54 -3.31 -7.30
CA LEU A 91 2.29 -2.66 -6.23
C LEU A 91 1.61 -2.93 -4.89
N HIS A 92 2.40 -3.12 -3.83
CA HIS A 92 1.92 -3.29 -2.46
C HIS A 92 2.37 -2.14 -1.57
N GLY A 93 1.55 -1.77 -0.58
CA GLY A 93 1.86 -0.74 0.40
C GLY A 93 1.93 0.68 -0.18
N LEU A 94 2.94 1.42 0.29
CA LEU A 94 3.14 2.83 -0.03
C LEU A 94 3.28 3.07 -1.54
N TYR A 95 2.61 4.11 -2.05
CA TYR A 95 2.50 4.50 -3.46
C TYR A 95 1.75 3.50 -4.35
N GLY A 96 1.47 2.27 -3.88
CA GLY A 96 0.75 1.25 -4.62
C GLY A 96 -0.73 1.15 -4.24
N GLU A 97 -1.03 1.21 -2.93
CA GLU A 97 -2.36 0.96 -2.39
C GLU A 97 -3.00 2.20 -1.75
N ASP A 98 -2.27 3.30 -1.63
CA ASP A 98 -2.64 4.53 -0.94
C ASP A 98 -3.36 5.58 -1.82
N GLY A 99 -3.63 5.28 -3.07
CA GLY A 99 -4.25 6.19 -4.03
C GLY A 99 -3.25 6.96 -4.90
N THR A 100 -1.95 6.86 -4.64
CA THR A 100 -0.92 7.63 -5.35
C THR A 100 -0.80 7.19 -6.82
N ILE A 101 -0.56 5.92 -7.09
CA ILE A 101 -0.49 5.40 -8.47
C ILE A 101 -1.84 5.52 -9.17
N GLN A 102 -2.94 5.33 -8.45
CA GLN A 102 -4.29 5.50 -8.98
C GLN A 102 -4.53 6.95 -9.42
N GLY A 103 -4.07 7.93 -8.64
CA GLY A 103 -4.15 9.35 -8.99
C GLY A 103 -3.38 9.69 -10.25
N LEU A 104 -2.18 9.15 -10.43
CA LEU A 104 -1.41 9.29 -11.66
C LEU A 104 -2.18 8.73 -12.87
N LEU A 105 -2.73 7.53 -12.76
CA LEU A 105 -3.45 6.88 -13.85
C LEU A 105 -4.76 7.60 -14.20
N GLU A 106 -5.48 8.15 -13.20
CA GLU A 106 -6.66 9.00 -13.42
C GLU A 106 -6.30 10.29 -14.19
N LEU A 107 -5.21 10.98 -13.80
CA LEU A 107 -4.73 12.19 -14.50
C LEU A 107 -4.34 11.89 -15.95
N LEU A 108 -3.73 10.74 -16.21
CA LEU A 108 -3.34 10.29 -17.54
C LEU A 108 -4.52 9.74 -18.35
N LYS A 109 -5.69 9.56 -17.72
CA LYS A 109 -6.90 8.94 -18.30
C LYS A 109 -6.65 7.52 -18.85
N VAL A 110 -5.77 6.76 -18.19
CA VAL A 110 -5.48 5.37 -18.52
C VAL A 110 -6.33 4.46 -17.62
N PRO A 111 -7.13 3.56 -18.18
CA PRO A 111 -7.87 2.57 -17.39
C PRO A 111 -6.92 1.69 -16.56
N TYR A 112 -7.36 1.28 -15.39
CA TYR A 112 -6.55 0.40 -14.52
C TYR A 112 -7.41 -0.58 -13.73
N VAL A 113 -6.78 -1.67 -13.30
CA VAL A 113 -7.37 -2.69 -12.43
C VAL A 113 -7.20 -2.26 -10.98
N GLY A 114 -8.28 -2.31 -10.20
CA GLY A 114 -8.23 -2.02 -8.75
C GLY A 114 -9.23 -0.95 -8.31
N CYS A 115 -9.11 -0.56 -7.05
CA CYS A 115 -9.92 0.48 -6.44
C CYS A 115 -9.48 1.86 -6.93
N LYS A 116 -10.41 2.83 -6.88
CA LYS A 116 -10.11 4.23 -7.24
C LYS A 116 -9.42 4.96 -6.09
N VAL A 117 -8.91 6.16 -6.40
CA VAL A 117 -8.09 7.02 -5.50
C VAL A 117 -8.67 7.11 -4.09
N LEU A 118 -9.94 7.51 -3.96
CA LEU A 118 -10.56 7.72 -2.65
C LEU A 118 -10.63 6.42 -1.83
N ALA A 119 -11.07 5.32 -2.45
CA ALA A 119 -11.17 4.04 -1.76
C ALA A 119 -9.79 3.51 -1.35
N SER A 120 -8.79 3.61 -2.23
CA SER A 120 -7.40 3.24 -1.93
C SER A 120 -6.85 4.04 -0.75
N GLY A 121 -6.96 5.38 -0.78
CA GLY A 121 -6.47 6.24 0.29
C GLY A 121 -7.14 5.95 1.65
N ILE A 122 -8.47 5.79 1.67
CA ILE A 122 -9.21 5.47 2.91
C ILE A 122 -8.81 4.09 3.44
N CYS A 123 -8.76 3.07 2.58
CA CYS A 123 -8.47 1.72 3.04
C CYS A 123 -7.01 1.54 3.51
N MET A 124 -6.09 2.33 2.99
CA MET A 124 -4.70 2.31 3.42
C MET A 124 -4.51 2.91 4.82
N ASP A 125 -5.30 3.93 5.19
CA ASP A 125 -5.22 4.57 6.51
C ASP A 125 -6.21 3.92 7.48
N LYS A 126 -5.68 3.24 8.51
CA LYS A 126 -6.48 2.52 9.53
C LYS A 126 -7.42 3.44 10.32
N VAL A 127 -7.06 4.71 10.48
CA VAL A 127 -7.88 5.68 11.22
C VAL A 127 -9.12 6.01 10.41
N TYR A 128 -8.94 6.43 9.15
CA TYR A 128 -10.05 6.75 8.27
C TYR A 128 -10.91 5.53 7.93
N ALA A 129 -10.30 4.37 7.70
CA ALA A 129 -11.03 3.12 7.48
C ALA A 129 -11.94 2.80 8.68
N LYS A 130 -11.41 2.91 9.91
CA LYS A 130 -12.19 2.67 11.13
C LYS A 130 -13.37 3.65 11.30
N MET A 131 -13.17 4.94 11.00
CA MET A 131 -14.22 5.94 11.05
C MET A 131 -15.37 5.60 10.07
N ILE A 132 -15.02 5.18 8.85
CA ILE A 132 -16.01 4.76 7.83
C ILE A 132 -16.76 3.50 8.29
N PHE A 133 -16.04 2.50 8.81
CA PHE A 133 -16.63 1.25 9.28
C PHE A 133 -17.58 1.50 10.48
N GLU A 134 -17.21 2.38 11.39
CA GLU A 134 -18.06 2.78 12.51
C GLU A 134 -19.35 3.46 12.01
N LYS A 135 -19.23 4.42 11.10
CA LYS A 135 -20.37 5.10 10.49
C LYS A 135 -21.29 4.16 9.70
N ALA A 136 -20.71 3.11 9.12
CA ALA A 136 -21.44 2.05 8.40
C ALA A 136 -22.00 0.96 9.33
N ASN A 137 -21.84 1.07 10.66
CA ASN A 137 -22.22 0.07 11.66
C ASN A 137 -21.57 -1.31 11.41
N ILE A 138 -20.34 -1.34 10.89
CA ILE A 138 -19.56 -2.55 10.73
C ILE A 138 -18.80 -2.83 12.03
N ASN A 139 -18.97 -4.03 12.58
CA ASN A 139 -18.29 -4.46 13.79
C ASN A 139 -16.78 -4.44 13.61
N GLN A 140 -16.07 -3.82 14.54
CA GLN A 140 -14.62 -3.72 14.54
C GLN A 140 -14.04 -3.67 15.95
N ALA A 141 -12.75 -3.99 16.09
CA ALA A 141 -12.04 -3.84 17.35
C ALA A 141 -11.97 -2.35 17.74
N LYS A 142 -12.13 -2.06 19.03
CA LYS A 142 -11.93 -0.72 19.58
C LYS A 142 -10.49 -0.24 19.31
N ALA A 143 -10.34 1.08 19.19
CA ALA A 143 -9.04 1.71 19.01
C ALA A 143 -8.97 3.06 19.72
N VAL A 144 -7.75 3.50 20.03
CA VAL A 144 -7.43 4.85 20.44
C VAL A 144 -6.44 5.40 19.41
N VAL A 145 -6.74 6.54 18.83
CA VAL A 145 -5.87 7.21 17.86
C VAL A 145 -4.95 8.17 18.59
N VAL A 146 -3.65 8.00 18.42
CA VAL A 146 -2.61 8.80 19.08
C VAL A 146 -1.71 9.45 18.05
N ASN A 147 -1.32 10.70 18.26
CA ASN A 147 -0.27 11.37 17.51
C ASN A 147 0.83 11.79 18.48
N ALA A 148 2.07 11.38 18.19
CA ALA A 148 3.26 11.64 19.01
C ALA A 148 4.32 12.51 18.29
N LYS A 149 4.02 13.07 17.12
CA LYS A 149 5.01 13.76 16.29
C LYS A 149 5.49 15.10 16.88
N ASN A 150 4.56 15.87 17.49
CA ASN A 150 4.86 17.19 18.08
C ASN A 150 4.21 17.31 19.47
N GLY A 151 4.60 16.42 20.38
CA GLY A 151 3.90 16.21 21.65
C GLY A 151 2.83 15.13 21.48
N TYR A 152 2.11 14.87 22.59
CA TYR A 152 1.11 13.80 22.58
C TYR A 152 -0.31 14.39 22.45
N THR A 153 -1.05 13.90 21.49
CA THR A 153 -2.49 14.10 21.37
C THR A 153 -3.21 12.79 21.16
N TYR A 154 -4.45 12.69 21.56
CA TYR A 154 -5.36 11.63 21.12
C TYR A 154 -6.57 12.23 20.43
N VAL A 155 -7.27 11.44 19.64
CA VAL A 155 -8.51 11.83 18.97
C VAL A 155 -9.70 11.33 19.79
N ASP A 156 -10.60 12.24 20.17
CA ASP A 156 -11.83 11.89 20.89
C ASP A 156 -12.95 11.41 19.94
N GLU A 157 -14.13 11.16 20.47
CA GLU A 157 -15.29 10.66 19.72
C GLU A 157 -15.90 11.72 18.78
N GLU A 158 -15.66 13.01 19.05
CA GLU A 158 -16.05 14.15 18.21
C GLU A 158 -14.95 14.54 17.20
N LEU A 159 -13.89 13.74 17.08
CA LEU A 159 -12.72 13.97 16.22
C LEU A 159 -11.85 15.17 16.61
N ASN A 160 -11.93 15.64 17.86
CA ASN A 160 -11.03 16.67 18.35
C ASN A 160 -9.67 16.08 18.73
N HIS A 161 -8.61 16.83 18.44
CA HIS A 161 -7.25 16.49 18.87
C HIS A 161 -6.99 17.07 20.25
N ILE A 162 -7.01 16.23 21.27
CA ILE A 162 -6.86 16.61 22.67
C ILE A 162 -5.41 16.45 23.10
N SER A 163 -4.76 17.55 23.47
CA SER A 163 -3.39 17.52 24.01
C SER A 163 -3.33 16.80 25.35
N THR A 164 -2.30 15.99 25.56
CA THR A 164 -2.12 15.17 26.75
C THR A 164 -0.64 14.87 26.97
N THR A 165 -0.34 13.99 27.93
CA THR A 165 1.00 13.44 28.17
C THR A 165 1.03 11.96 27.82
N ILE A 166 2.22 11.35 27.79
CA ILE A 166 2.34 9.89 27.56
C ILE A 166 1.62 9.09 28.67
N GLU A 167 1.65 9.58 29.91
CA GLU A 167 0.89 9.01 31.04
C GLU A 167 -0.62 9.13 30.81
N GLY A 168 -1.07 10.25 30.26
CA GLY A 168 -2.46 10.46 29.86
C GLY A 168 -2.90 9.50 28.77
N ILE A 169 -2.05 9.21 27.78
CA ILE A 169 -2.30 8.19 26.78
C ILE A 169 -2.45 6.81 27.43
N CYS A 170 -1.52 6.40 28.31
CA CYS A 170 -1.60 5.13 29.01
C CYS A 170 -2.93 4.98 29.77
N LYS A 171 -3.36 6.04 30.49
CA LYS A 171 -4.62 6.06 31.19
C LYS A 171 -5.82 5.83 30.26
N ILE A 172 -5.89 6.57 29.15
CA ILE A 172 -6.97 6.47 28.16
C ILE A 172 -7.01 5.07 27.53
N VAL A 173 -5.84 4.52 27.16
CA VAL A 173 -5.75 3.18 26.60
C VAL A 173 -6.24 2.14 27.59
N ASN A 174 -5.84 2.22 28.86
CA ASN A 174 -6.27 1.28 29.89
C ASN A 174 -7.78 1.37 30.18
N GLU A 175 -8.35 2.57 30.17
CA GLU A 175 -9.80 2.77 30.37
C GLU A 175 -10.63 2.25 29.19
N LYS A 176 -10.21 2.56 27.94
CA LYS A 176 -10.99 2.24 26.73
C LYS A 176 -10.76 0.84 26.18
N LEU A 177 -9.53 0.31 26.25
CA LEU A 177 -9.14 -0.94 25.57
C LEU A 177 -8.79 -2.08 26.55
N LYS A 178 -8.06 -1.79 27.63
CA LYS A 178 -7.38 -2.74 28.52
C LYS A 178 -6.25 -3.51 27.81
N TYR A 179 -5.23 -3.88 28.57
CA TYR A 179 -4.10 -4.66 28.06
C TYR A 179 -4.47 -6.16 27.88
N PRO A 180 -3.85 -6.87 26.92
CA PRO A 180 -2.85 -6.39 25.99
C PRO A 180 -3.43 -5.59 24.81
N VAL A 181 -2.65 -4.63 24.30
CA VAL A 181 -3.01 -3.85 23.11
C VAL A 181 -1.96 -3.97 22.00
N PHE A 182 -2.34 -3.69 20.76
CA PHE A 182 -1.41 -3.61 19.63
C PHE A 182 -1.30 -2.15 19.17
N VAL A 183 -0.08 -1.63 19.20
CA VAL A 183 0.27 -0.33 18.61
C VAL A 183 0.58 -0.53 17.13
N LYS A 184 -0.02 0.27 16.27
CA LYS A 184 0.12 0.14 14.81
C LYS A 184 0.23 1.51 14.16
N PRO A 185 1.12 1.72 13.17
CA PRO A 185 1.09 2.91 12.33
C PRO A 185 -0.26 3.02 11.61
N SER A 186 -0.75 4.26 11.38
CA SER A 186 -2.02 4.48 10.69
C SER A 186 -1.98 3.96 9.24
N ASN A 187 -0.90 4.21 8.53
CA ASN A 187 -0.77 4.01 7.08
C ASN A 187 0.38 3.08 6.66
N SER A 188 0.60 1.99 7.38
CA SER A 188 1.59 0.96 7.03
C SER A 188 0.91 -0.40 6.88
N GLY A 189 1.46 -1.26 6.01
CA GLY A 189 1.00 -2.63 5.77
C GLY A 189 1.93 -3.68 6.39
N SER A 190 1.64 -4.97 6.12
CA SER A 190 2.49 -6.13 6.40
C SER A 190 3.10 -6.21 7.81
N SER A 191 2.38 -5.71 8.81
CA SER A 191 2.82 -5.64 10.21
C SER A 191 4.09 -4.80 10.47
N VAL A 192 4.53 -4.00 9.52
CA VAL A 192 5.67 -3.10 9.71
C VAL A 192 5.32 -2.04 10.75
N GLY A 193 6.17 -1.91 11.79
CA GLY A 193 5.96 -0.99 12.91
C GLY A 193 4.83 -1.41 13.87
N VAL A 194 4.35 -2.65 13.81
CA VAL A 194 3.37 -3.18 14.77
C VAL A 194 4.09 -3.75 15.99
N SER A 195 3.65 -3.35 17.18
CA SER A 195 4.14 -3.89 18.45
C SER A 195 2.97 -4.26 19.37
N LYS A 196 3.18 -5.24 20.24
CA LYS A 196 2.27 -5.61 21.32
C LYS A 196 2.73 -4.94 22.61
N ALA A 197 1.82 -4.38 23.37
CA ALA A 197 2.07 -3.86 24.70
C ALA A 197 1.17 -4.56 25.71
N GLU A 198 1.75 -5.08 26.80
CA GLU A 198 1.07 -5.77 27.88
C GLU A 198 0.87 -4.87 29.13
N ASN A 199 1.52 -3.71 29.13
CA ASN A 199 1.49 -2.75 30.23
C ASN A 199 1.88 -1.34 29.72
N ASP A 200 1.81 -0.35 30.63
CA ASP A 200 2.10 1.04 30.34
C ASP A 200 3.54 1.30 29.88
N GLU A 201 4.52 0.56 30.40
CA GLU A 201 5.93 0.73 30.01
C GLU A 201 6.15 0.28 28.56
N GLU A 202 5.63 -0.87 28.18
CA GLU A 202 5.70 -1.37 26.82
C GLU A 202 4.92 -0.47 25.85
N LEU A 203 3.78 0.07 26.28
CA LEU A 203 3.01 1.03 25.48
C LEU A 203 3.80 2.30 25.21
N LYS A 204 4.47 2.88 26.23
CA LYS A 204 5.32 4.07 26.08
C LYS A 204 6.48 3.84 25.10
N ASN A 205 7.07 2.64 25.12
CA ASN A 205 8.17 2.29 24.22
C ASN A 205 7.71 2.01 22.78
N SER A 206 6.41 1.78 22.58
CA SER A 206 5.78 1.45 21.28
C SER A 206 5.22 2.67 20.54
N ILE A 207 5.03 3.80 21.23
CA ILE A 207 4.53 5.07 20.69
C ILE A 207 5.72 5.98 20.35
#